data_292171541e2a207c150d404d3c1aae7c
#
_entry.id   292171541e2a207c150d404d3c1aae7c
#
_cell.length_a   1.000
_cell.length_b   1.000
_cell.length_c   1.000
_cell.angle_alpha   90.00
_cell.angle_beta   90.00
_cell.angle_gamma   90.00
#
_symmetry.space_group_name_H-M   'P 1'
#
loop_
_entity.id
_entity.type
_entity.pdbx_description
1 polymer ?
#
loop_
_entity_poly.entity_id
_entity_poly.type
_entity_poly.pdbx_seq_one_letter_code
_entity_poly.pdbx_strand_id
1 'polypeptide(L)'
;MARRLRSGGSRASGPVIAAKEHDVQSSFRVQVCKDYLVFASAHFITFRGHQCETLHGHNYRVGVMVEGAVDDECLFVLDFSILKRIVRQLVDAIDHKVLLPTRNPKLGYRHEGDKVHVDYFGEPTYVFPAADCAMLPVQNSTAEMLAEYLGNQVREQLAAEGFTHLTVLELEVEENFGQSATYRVSLAGD
;
A
#
# COMPACT_ATOMS: atom_id res chain seq x y z
N MET A 1 -21.62 77.98 -46.63
CA MET A 1 -20.58 77.43 -47.51
C MET A 1 -19.96 76.18 -46.94
N ALA A 2 -20.19 75.03 -47.57
CA ALA A 2 -19.38 73.88 -47.87
C ALA A 2 -18.72 73.17 -46.68
N ARG A 3 -19.21 71.96 -46.36
CA ARG A 3 -18.67 70.65 -46.73
C ARG A 3 -17.36 70.26 -45.97
N ARG A 4 -17.27 69.19 -45.25
CA ARG A 4 -17.13 67.79 -45.75
C ARG A 4 -17.20 66.72 -44.68
N LEU A 5 -17.93 65.67 -44.98
CA LEU A 5 -17.86 64.31 -44.40
C LEU A 5 -16.51 63.70 -44.64
N ARG A 6 -16.04 62.84 -43.70
CA ARG A 6 -15.29 61.60 -43.92
C ARG A 6 -15.60 60.63 -42.77
N SER A 7 -16.35 59.58 -43.05
CA SER A 7 -16.03 58.19 -43.39
C SER A 7 -15.16 57.53 -42.35
N GLY A 8 -15.71 56.74 -41.52
CA GLY A 8 -15.85 55.33 -41.53
C GLY A 8 -14.53 54.56 -41.58
N GLY A 9 -14.13 54.02 -40.45
CA GLY A 9 -13.13 52.98 -40.33
C GLY A 9 -13.60 51.92 -39.35
N SER A 10 -14.39 51.00 -39.86
CA SER A 10 -14.71 49.75 -39.16
C SER A 10 -13.41 48.93 -39.03
N ARG A 11 -12.87 48.83 -37.82
CA ARG A 11 -11.87 47.83 -37.52
C ARG A 11 -12.60 46.51 -37.27
N ALA A 12 -12.46 45.60 -38.20
CA ALA A 12 -12.82 44.20 -38.03
C ALA A 12 -11.98 43.61 -36.90
N SER A 13 -12.63 43.27 -35.81
CA SER A 13 -12.06 42.42 -34.76
C SER A 13 -11.91 41.02 -35.32
N GLY A 14 -10.66 40.60 -35.58
CA GLY A 14 -10.33 39.22 -35.90
C GLY A 14 -10.70 38.29 -34.75
N PRO A 15 -10.92 37.02 -35.05
CA PRO A 15 -11.29 36.07 -34.01
C PRO A 15 -10.20 35.98 -32.96
N VAL A 16 -10.54 36.28 -31.72
CA VAL A 16 -9.71 35.95 -30.57
C VAL A 16 -9.72 34.43 -30.47
N ILE A 17 -8.62 33.80 -30.86
CA ILE A 17 -8.37 32.39 -30.62
C ILE A 17 -8.23 32.27 -29.11
N ALA A 18 -9.27 31.81 -28.41
CA ALA A 18 -9.18 31.40 -27.04
C ALA A 18 -8.16 30.25 -26.99
N ALA A 19 -7.00 30.50 -26.41
CA ALA A 19 -6.08 29.46 -26.07
C ALA A 19 -6.84 28.49 -25.15
N LYS A 20 -6.91 27.21 -25.54
CA LYS A 20 -7.36 26.16 -24.63
C LYS A 20 -6.39 26.20 -23.44
N GLU A 21 -6.84 26.68 -22.29
CA GLU A 21 -6.19 26.41 -21.03
C GLU A 21 -6.10 24.89 -20.94
N HIS A 22 -4.88 24.35 -21.04
CA HIS A 22 -4.63 22.98 -20.66
C HIS A 22 -4.90 22.94 -19.16
N ASP A 23 -6.00 22.31 -18.80
CA ASP A 23 -6.35 22.03 -17.40
C ASP A 23 -5.23 21.16 -16.83
N VAL A 24 -4.29 21.77 -16.12
CA VAL A 24 -3.18 21.07 -15.47
C VAL A 24 -3.77 20.42 -14.23
N GLN A 25 -4.18 19.17 -14.36
CA GLN A 25 -4.68 18.39 -13.25
C GLN A 25 -3.51 18.10 -12.30
N SER A 26 -3.43 18.83 -11.19
CA SER A 26 -2.45 18.61 -10.15
C SER A 26 -2.84 17.41 -9.28
N SER A 27 -1.86 16.61 -8.90
CA SER A 27 -2.02 15.56 -7.91
C SER A 27 -0.98 15.72 -6.81
N PHE A 28 -1.27 15.22 -5.63
CA PHE A 28 -0.38 15.27 -4.47
C PHE A 28 -0.06 13.87 -4.00
N ARG A 29 1.19 13.71 -3.56
CA ARG A 29 1.67 12.53 -2.87
C ARG A 29 1.70 12.83 -1.38
N VAL A 30 0.97 12.03 -0.59
CA VAL A 30 0.94 12.12 0.86
C VAL A 30 1.46 10.82 1.47
N GLN A 31 2.29 10.91 2.50
CA GLN A 31 2.97 9.76 3.08
C GLN A 31 2.89 9.78 4.61
N VAL A 32 2.70 8.61 5.19
CA VAL A 32 2.78 8.36 6.63
C VAL A 32 3.82 7.29 6.89
N CYS A 33 4.84 7.66 7.67
CA CYS A 33 5.82 6.74 8.25
C CYS A 33 6.04 7.19 9.69
N LYS A 34 5.69 6.34 10.67
CA LYS A 34 5.74 6.69 12.09
C LYS A 34 6.42 5.58 12.88
N ASP A 35 7.15 5.96 13.93
CA ASP A 35 7.91 5.03 14.77
C ASP A 35 7.04 3.99 15.49
N TYR A 36 5.73 4.25 15.61
CA TYR A 36 4.77 3.31 16.20
C TYR A 36 4.04 2.43 15.17
N LEU A 37 4.27 2.61 13.88
CA LEU A 37 3.77 1.71 12.83
C LEU A 37 4.79 0.60 12.61
N VAL A 38 4.99 -0.19 13.65
CA VAL A 38 5.96 -1.27 13.73
C VAL A 38 5.29 -2.54 14.25
N PHE A 39 5.86 -3.69 13.90
CA PHE A 39 5.52 -4.98 14.46
C PHE A 39 6.79 -5.84 14.62
N ALA A 40 6.87 -6.60 15.68
CA ALA A 40 7.91 -7.57 15.92
C ALA A 40 7.38 -8.98 15.63
N SER A 41 7.94 -9.67 14.64
CA SER A 41 7.42 -10.99 14.26
C SER A 41 8.55 -11.94 13.91
N ALA A 42 8.31 -13.22 14.17
CA ALA A 42 9.18 -14.30 13.71
C ALA A 42 8.72 -14.80 12.35
N HIS A 43 9.67 -15.20 11.52
CA HIS A 43 9.40 -15.82 10.21
C HIS A 43 10.55 -16.73 9.78
N PHE A 44 10.36 -17.39 8.66
CA PHE A 44 11.36 -18.12 7.90
C PHE A 44 11.01 -18.04 6.41
N ILE A 45 12.03 -17.98 5.55
CA ILE A 45 11.88 -17.87 4.10
C ILE A 45 12.25 -19.19 3.45
N THR A 46 11.49 -19.60 2.45
CA THR A 46 11.82 -20.73 1.58
C THR A 46 12.52 -20.24 0.32
N PHE A 47 13.70 -20.82 0.03
CA PHE A 47 14.49 -20.51 -1.16
C PHE A 47 14.23 -21.49 -2.30
N ARG A 48 14.93 -21.33 -3.41
CA ARG A 48 14.94 -22.28 -4.52
C ARG A 48 15.47 -23.64 -4.06
N GLY A 49 14.96 -24.72 -4.66
CA GLY A 49 15.32 -26.07 -4.25
C GLY A 49 14.71 -26.43 -2.90
N HIS A 50 15.47 -27.17 -2.10
CA HIS A 50 15.07 -27.70 -0.78
C HIS A 50 15.73 -26.91 0.37
N GLN A 51 15.77 -25.58 0.26
CA GLN A 51 16.36 -24.73 1.29
C GLN A 51 15.27 -23.92 1.99
N CYS A 52 15.29 -23.98 3.31
CA CYS A 52 14.46 -23.17 4.20
C CYS A 52 15.38 -22.45 5.17
N GLU A 53 15.11 -21.19 5.39
CA GLU A 53 15.82 -20.41 6.39
C GLU A 53 15.45 -20.86 7.80
N THR A 54 16.36 -20.69 8.74
CA THR A 54 16.08 -20.92 10.16
C THR A 54 15.09 -19.86 10.66
N LEU A 55 14.18 -20.26 11.54
CA LEU A 55 13.26 -19.34 12.20
C LEU A 55 14.04 -18.23 12.93
N HIS A 56 13.70 -17.00 12.63
CA HIS A 56 14.26 -15.80 13.25
C HIS A 56 13.22 -14.68 13.28
N GLY A 57 13.55 -13.49 13.74
CA GLY A 57 12.59 -12.41 13.87
C GLY A 57 13.21 -11.04 13.60
N HIS A 58 12.34 -10.11 13.21
CA HIS A 58 12.66 -8.72 12.94
C HIS A 58 11.69 -7.76 13.60
N ASN A 59 12.13 -6.52 13.77
CA ASN A 59 11.29 -5.37 14.11
C ASN A 59 10.98 -4.61 12.82
N TYR A 60 9.90 -5.00 12.19
CA TYR A 60 9.44 -4.40 10.95
C TYR A 60 8.90 -2.99 11.16
N ARG A 61 9.14 -2.10 10.21
CA ARG A 61 8.51 -0.77 10.14
C ARG A 61 7.67 -0.68 8.88
N VAL A 62 6.50 -0.04 8.98
CA VAL A 62 5.58 0.13 7.85
C VAL A 62 5.42 1.60 7.52
N GLY A 63 5.59 1.91 6.22
CA GLY A 63 5.29 3.19 5.61
C GLY A 63 4.15 3.03 4.61
N VAL A 64 3.28 4.04 4.49
CA VAL A 64 2.21 4.07 3.50
C VAL A 64 2.16 5.42 2.80
N MET A 65 1.96 5.39 1.49
CA MET A 65 1.84 6.56 0.63
C MET A 65 0.63 6.39 -0.29
N VAL A 66 -0.09 7.48 -0.52
CA VAL A 66 -1.15 7.54 -1.54
C VAL A 66 -0.98 8.79 -2.40
N GLU A 67 -1.43 8.71 -3.66
CA GLU A 67 -1.53 9.86 -4.57
C GLU A 67 -2.99 10.11 -4.92
N GLY A 68 -3.34 11.38 -5.13
CA GLY A 68 -4.68 11.79 -5.55
C GLY A 68 -4.81 13.30 -5.68
N ALA A 69 -5.97 13.73 -6.18
CA ALA A 69 -6.36 15.13 -6.14
C ALA A 69 -6.73 15.52 -4.69
N VAL A 70 -6.66 16.80 -4.39
CA VAL A 70 -7.20 17.33 -3.14
C VAL A 70 -8.72 17.43 -3.24
N ASP A 71 -9.40 17.29 -2.11
CA ASP A 71 -10.80 17.64 -1.94
C ASP A 71 -11.00 19.15 -2.11
N ASP A 72 -12.08 19.57 -2.77
CA ASP A 72 -12.34 20.99 -3.09
C ASP A 72 -12.65 21.86 -1.86
N GLU A 73 -13.14 21.25 -0.78
CA GLU A 73 -13.52 21.94 0.45
C GLU A 73 -12.38 21.89 1.48
N CYS A 74 -11.81 20.71 1.72
CA CYS A 74 -10.80 20.47 2.76
C CYS A 74 -9.37 20.78 2.29
N LEU A 75 -9.13 20.80 0.97
CA LEU A 75 -7.83 21.07 0.34
C LEU A 75 -6.71 20.11 0.77
N PHE A 76 -7.06 18.86 1.08
CA PHE A 76 -6.12 17.75 1.31
C PHE A 76 -6.57 16.50 0.55
N VAL A 77 -5.63 15.57 0.27
CA VAL A 77 -5.91 14.29 -0.41
C VAL A 77 -6.76 13.39 0.50
N LEU A 78 -6.35 13.23 1.74
CA LEU A 78 -7.10 12.56 2.81
C LEU A 78 -6.49 12.95 4.18
N ASP A 79 -7.27 12.77 5.26
CA ASP A 79 -6.75 12.95 6.62
C ASP A 79 -5.73 11.86 6.95
N PHE A 80 -4.53 12.25 7.36
CA PHE A 80 -3.47 11.33 7.78
C PHE A 80 -3.88 10.36 8.89
N SER A 81 -4.87 10.71 9.71
CA SER A 81 -5.38 9.84 10.78
C SER A 81 -5.98 8.55 10.23
N ILE A 82 -6.55 8.59 9.02
CA ILE A 82 -7.14 7.43 8.34
C ILE A 82 -6.05 6.42 8.01
N LEU A 83 -4.98 6.84 7.32
CA LEU A 83 -3.85 5.96 7.02
C LEU A 83 -3.20 5.40 8.29
N LYS A 84 -3.00 6.25 9.30
CA LYS A 84 -2.43 5.82 10.59
C LYS A 84 -3.29 4.76 11.27
N ARG A 85 -4.61 4.93 11.29
CA ARG A 85 -5.55 3.99 11.89
C ARG A 85 -5.55 2.66 11.16
N ILE A 86 -5.68 2.69 9.84
CA ILE A 86 -5.73 1.47 9.00
C ILE A 86 -4.43 0.68 9.18
N VAL A 87 -3.28 1.31 8.98
CA VAL A 87 -1.98 0.62 9.10
C VAL A 87 -1.75 0.11 10.52
N ARG A 88 -2.11 0.89 11.56
CA ARG A 88 -1.98 0.45 12.95
C ARG A 88 -2.77 -0.82 13.23
N GLN A 89 -4.02 -0.90 12.78
CA GLN A 89 -4.84 -2.11 12.95
C GLN A 89 -4.23 -3.34 12.27
N LEU A 90 -3.64 -3.15 11.08
CA LEU A 90 -3.03 -4.24 10.32
C LEU A 90 -1.74 -4.74 10.98
N VAL A 91 -0.87 -3.84 11.44
CA VAL A 91 0.38 -4.24 12.11
C VAL A 91 0.12 -4.87 13.47
N ASP A 92 -0.86 -4.38 14.25
CA ASP A 92 -1.25 -4.96 15.54
C ASP A 92 -1.75 -6.40 15.39
N ALA A 93 -2.40 -6.73 14.28
CA ALA A 93 -2.91 -8.09 14.03
C ALA A 93 -1.81 -9.14 13.83
N ILE A 94 -0.60 -8.73 13.44
CA ILE A 94 0.53 -9.60 13.16
C ILE A 94 1.70 -9.39 14.13
N ASP A 95 1.58 -8.41 15.03
CA ASP A 95 2.60 -8.10 16.02
C ASP A 95 2.74 -9.25 17.05
N HIS A 96 3.98 -9.60 17.39
CA HIS A 96 4.34 -10.73 18.29
C HIS A 96 3.81 -12.08 17.83
N LYS A 97 3.77 -12.31 16.49
CA LYS A 97 3.34 -13.58 15.87
C LYS A 97 4.46 -14.27 15.09
N VAL A 98 4.28 -15.56 14.86
CA VAL A 98 5.01 -16.31 13.83
C VAL A 98 4.24 -16.18 12.53
N LEU A 99 4.86 -15.58 11.50
CA LEU A 99 4.23 -15.37 10.19
C LEU A 99 4.32 -16.65 9.35
N LEU A 100 3.18 -17.27 9.08
CA LEU A 100 3.11 -18.55 8.36
C LEU A 100 2.45 -18.35 6.97
N PRO A 101 3.23 -18.47 5.86
CA PRO A 101 2.74 -18.26 4.49
C PRO A 101 1.92 -19.46 4.00
N THR A 102 0.58 -19.35 4.06
CA THR A 102 -0.34 -20.47 3.78
C THR A 102 -0.45 -20.85 2.32
N ARG A 103 0.04 -20.01 1.39
CA ARG A 103 0.07 -20.32 -0.06
C ARG A 103 1.41 -20.85 -0.53
N ASN A 104 2.34 -21.14 0.39
CA ASN A 104 3.63 -21.71 0.05
C ASN A 104 3.49 -23.20 -0.27
N PRO A 105 3.80 -23.65 -1.52
CA PRO A 105 3.62 -25.04 -1.90
C PRO A 105 4.61 -26.01 -1.25
N LYS A 106 5.65 -25.51 -0.59
CA LYS A 106 6.66 -26.30 0.11
C LYS A 106 6.32 -26.56 1.57
N LEU A 107 5.28 -25.89 2.08
CA LEU A 107 4.89 -25.97 3.49
C LEU A 107 3.52 -26.64 3.62
N GLY A 108 3.41 -27.56 4.57
CA GLY A 108 2.18 -28.15 5.02
C GLY A 108 1.78 -27.62 6.40
N TYR A 109 0.48 -27.47 6.63
CA TYR A 109 -0.05 -27.02 7.92
C TYR A 109 -1.12 -27.97 8.41
N ARG A 110 -1.05 -28.37 9.68
CA ARG A 110 -2.04 -29.18 10.34
C ARG A 110 -2.37 -28.60 11.72
N HIS A 111 -3.63 -28.38 11.98
CA HIS A 111 -4.11 -27.95 13.28
C HIS A 111 -4.42 -29.17 14.15
N GLU A 112 -3.91 -29.19 15.38
CA GLU A 112 -4.17 -30.21 16.37
C GLU A 112 -4.36 -29.56 17.75
N GLY A 113 -5.64 -29.50 18.18
CA GLY A 113 -6.01 -28.75 19.39
C GLY A 113 -5.64 -27.27 19.26
N ASP A 114 -4.85 -26.79 20.18
CA ASP A 114 -4.35 -25.42 20.25
C ASP A 114 -2.99 -25.21 19.55
N LYS A 115 -2.57 -26.17 18.68
CA LYS A 115 -1.28 -26.15 18.02
C LYS A 115 -1.38 -26.13 16.51
N VAL A 116 -0.41 -25.47 15.87
CA VAL A 116 -0.14 -25.52 14.44
C VAL A 116 1.14 -26.30 14.22
N HIS A 117 1.05 -27.42 13.53
CA HIS A 117 2.18 -28.19 13.04
C HIS A 117 2.56 -27.69 11.66
N VAL A 118 3.84 -27.47 11.42
CA VAL A 118 4.39 -27.03 10.14
C VAL A 118 5.32 -28.11 9.59
N ASP A 119 5.02 -28.59 8.40
CA ASP A 119 5.86 -29.53 7.67
C ASP A 119 6.55 -28.78 6.52
N TYR A 120 7.83 -29.12 6.28
CA TYR A 120 8.58 -28.64 5.13
C TYR A 120 8.88 -29.83 4.19
N PHE A 121 8.32 -29.78 2.98
CA PHE A 121 8.32 -30.91 2.03
C PHE A 121 7.81 -32.23 2.64
N GLY A 122 6.82 -32.14 3.54
CA GLY A 122 6.25 -33.31 4.22
C GLY A 122 7.01 -33.78 5.46
N GLU A 123 8.16 -33.16 5.76
CA GLU A 123 8.93 -33.45 6.98
C GLU A 123 8.51 -32.53 8.11
N PRO A 124 8.13 -33.04 9.28
CA PRO A 124 7.78 -32.25 10.45
C PRO A 124 8.93 -31.32 10.85
N THR A 125 8.66 -30.00 10.90
CA THR A 125 9.70 -28.99 11.11
C THR A 125 9.46 -28.17 12.39
N TYR A 126 8.23 -27.65 12.57
CA TYR A 126 7.89 -26.83 13.72
C TYR A 126 6.53 -27.20 14.30
N VAL A 127 6.35 -26.88 15.59
CA VAL A 127 5.06 -26.90 16.28
C VAL A 127 4.94 -25.61 17.09
N PHE A 128 3.92 -24.82 16.84
CA PHE A 128 3.66 -23.57 17.50
C PHE A 128 2.29 -23.58 18.22
N PRO A 129 2.12 -22.82 19.31
CA PRO A 129 0.77 -22.50 19.78
C PRO A 129 0.00 -21.77 18.68
N ALA A 130 -1.25 -22.14 18.44
CA ALA A 130 -2.06 -21.49 17.38
C ALA A 130 -2.27 -20.00 17.66
N ALA A 131 -2.36 -19.62 18.94
CA ALA A 131 -2.48 -18.22 19.35
C ALA A 131 -1.28 -17.34 18.99
N ASP A 132 -0.10 -17.95 18.80
CA ASP A 132 1.15 -17.25 18.46
C ASP A 132 1.38 -17.18 16.95
N CYS A 133 0.46 -17.72 16.12
CA CYS A 133 0.61 -17.79 14.69
C CYS A 133 -0.26 -16.73 13.99
N ALA A 134 0.28 -16.12 12.92
CA ALA A 134 -0.45 -15.39 11.92
C ALA A 134 -0.43 -16.19 10.60
N MET A 135 -1.58 -16.78 10.23
CA MET A 135 -1.74 -17.56 9.00
C MET A 135 -1.99 -16.60 7.84
N LEU A 136 -0.94 -16.24 7.09
CA LEU A 136 -1.02 -15.23 6.03
C LEU A 136 -1.24 -15.89 4.66
N PRO A 137 -2.18 -15.39 3.84
CA PRO A 137 -2.46 -15.94 2.51
C PRO A 137 -1.43 -15.46 1.47
N VAL A 138 -0.14 -15.62 1.77
CA VAL A 138 1.01 -15.25 0.93
C VAL A 138 1.81 -16.49 0.55
N GLN A 139 2.65 -16.37 -0.49
CA GLN A 139 3.49 -17.49 -0.95
C GLN A 139 4.81 -17.62 -0.17
N ASN A 140 5.26 -16.55 0.44
CA ASN A 140 6.46 -16.53 1.29
C ASN A 140 6.33 -15.37 2.29
N SER A 141 7.14 -15.35 3.34
CA SER A 141 7.14 -14.29 4.36
C SER A 141 8.26 -13.27 4.15
N THR A 142 8.60 -12.99 2.88
CA THR A 142 9.55 -11.93 2.50
C THR A 142 8.95 -10.55 2.67
N ALA A 143 9.79 -9.52 2.79
CA ALA A 143 9.35 -8.13 2.89
C ALA A 143 8.46 -7.71 1.71
N GLU A 144 8.71 -8.22 0.48
CA GLU A 144 7.90 -7.96 -0.71
C GLU A 144 6.48 -8.53 -0.57
N MET A 145 6.37 -9.79 -0.11
CA MET A 145 5.05 -10.44 0.04
C MET A 145 4.26 -9.85 1.21
N LEU A 146 4.94 -9.42 2.26
CA LEU A 146 4.31 -8.68 3.36
C LEU A 146 3.84 -7.30 2.92
N ALA A 147 4.66 -6.58 2.14
CA ALA A 147 4.28 -5.27 1.58
C ALA A 147 3.05 -5.38 0.65
N GLU A 148 3.01 -6.40 -0.23
CA GLU A 148 1.86 -6.67 -1.09
C GLU A 148 0.61 -7.02 -0.27
N TYR A 149 0.74 -7.91 0.72
CA TYR A 149 -0.37 -8.33 1.57
C TYR A 149 -0.98 -7.14 2.34
N LEU A 150 -0.15 -6.39 3.05
CA LEU A 150 -0.59 -5.23 3.82
C LEU A 150 -1.13 -4.12 2.90
N GLY A 151 -0.48 -3.89 1.75
CA GLY A 151 -0.91 -2.90 0.76
C GLY A 151 -2.29 -3.22 0.18
N ASN A 152 -2.58 -4.48 -0.13
CA ASN A 152 -3.89 -4.90 -0.57
C ASN A 152 -4.96 -4.71 0.51
N GLN A 153 -4.64 -5.00 1.79
CA GLN A 153 -5.55 -4.75 2.91
C GLN A 153 -5.84 -3.24 3.10
N VAL A 154 -4.82 -2.39 2.96
CA VAL A 154 -5.01 -0.92 2.99
C VAL A 154 -5.91 -0.48 1.83
N ARG A 155 -5.66 -0.97 0.61
CA ARG A 155 -6.47 -0.66 -0.57
C ARG A 155 -7.94 -1.01 -0.36
N GLU A 156 -8.21 -2.22 0.13
CA GLU A 156 -9.58 -2.69 0.38
C GLU A 156 -10.30 -1.83 1.43
N GLN A 157 -9.62 -1.45 2.51
CA GLN A 157 -10.21 -0.59 3.54
C GLN A 157 -10.46 0.84 3.04
N LEU A 158 -9.53 1.43 2.28
CA LEU A 158 -9.71 2.75 1.67
C LEU A 158 -10.89 2.75 0.70
N ALA A 159 -11.03 1.72 -0.14
CA ALA A 159 -12.16 1.57 -1.06
C ALA A 159 -13.48 1.42 -0.31
N ALA A 160 -13.52 0.61 0.76
CA ALA A 160 -14.71 0.42 1.59
C ALA A 160 -15.15 1.70 2.33
N GLU A 161 -14.20 2.58 2.65
CA GLU A 161 -14.46 3.90 3.26
C GLU A 161 -14.76 5.01 2.22
N GLY A 162 -14.79 4.67 0.91
CA GLY A 162 -15.22 5.59 -0.14
C GLY A 162 -14.10 6.47 -0.72
N PHE A 163 -12.82 6.19 -0.46
CA PHE A 163 -11.68 6.93 -1.02
C PHE A 163 -11.39 6.51 -2.46
N THR A 164 -12.33 6.81 -3.39
CA THR A 164 -12.23 6.42 -4.81
C THR A 164 -11.45 7.39 -5.69
N HIS A 165 -11.10 8.57 -5.16
CA HIS A 165 -10.33 9.61 -5.85
C HIS A 165 -8.81 9.38 -5.79
N LEU A 166 -8.36 8.39 -5.03
CA LEU A 166 -6.95 8.03 -4.94
C LEU A 166 -6.52 7.28 -6.20
N THR A 167 -5.34 7.59 -6.71
CA THR A 167 -4.83 7.05 -7.98
C THR A 167 -3.69 6.05 -7.81
N VAL A 168 -2.94 6.16 -6.72
CA VAL A 168 -1.81 5.29 -6.41
C VAL A 168 -1.79 4.99 -4.92
N LEU A 169 -1.39 3.76 -4.59
CA LEU A 169 -0.98 3.35 -3.25
C LEU A 169 0.42 2.75 -3.31
N GLU A 170 1.27 3.14 -2.39
CA GLU A 170 2.52 2.44 -2.05
C GLU A 170 2.49 2.02 -0.59
N LEU A 171 2.96 0.81 -0.31
CA LEU A 171 3.18 0.34 1.05
C LEU A 171 4.59 -0.24 1.15
N GLU A 172 5.36 0.30 2.07
CA GLU A 172 6.74 -0.10 2.36
C GLU A 172 6.76 -0.95 3.64
N VAL A 173 7.49 -2.06 3.57
CA VAL A 173 7.88 -2.86 4.74
C VAL A 173 9.39 -2.86 4.84
N GLU A 174 9.91 -2.20 5.87
CA GLU A 174 11.32 -2.23 6.25
C GLU A 174 11.54 -3.36 7.25
N GLU A 175 12.27 -4.38 6.84
CA GLU A 175 12.54 -5.57 7.65
C GLU A 175 13.67 -5.33 8.65
N ASN A 176 14.68 -4.56 8.23
CA ASN A 176 15.81 -4.15 9.01
C ASN A 176 16.26 -2.77 8.55
N PHE A 177 17.02 -2.05 9.37
CA PHE A 177 17.47 -0.71 9.03
C PHE A 177 18.11 -0.64 7.62
N GLY A 178 17.49 0.13 6.74
CA GLY A 178 17.94 0.34 5.37
C GLY A 178 17.67 -0.83 4.41
N GLN A 179 16.86 -1.82 4.80
CA GLN A 179 16.45 -2.95 3.97
C GLN A 179 14.92 -3.01 3.92
N SER A 180 14.34 -2.53 2.84
CA SER A 180 12.89 -2.46 2.67
C SER A 180 12.44 -2.93 1.29
N ALA A 181 11.18 -3.32 1.21
CA ALA A 181 10.47 -3.55 -0.04
C ALA A 181 9.23 -2.65 -0.09
N THR A 182 8.95 -2.10 -1.26
CA THR A 182 7.78 -1.27 -1.51
C THR A 182 6.87 -1.93 -2.56
N TYR A 183 5.65 -2.23 -2.16
CA TYR A 183 4.57 -2.60 -3.06
C TYR A 183 3.88 -1.34 -3.58
N ARG A 184 3.76 -1.21 -4.91
CA ARG A 184 3.09 -0.11 -5.59
C ARG A 184 1.96 -0.63 -6.47
N VAL A 185 0.77 -0.03 -6.34
CA VAL A 185 -0.40 -0.39 -7.15
C VAL A 185 -1.13 0.87 -7.61
N SER A 186 -1.65 0.83 -8.85
CA SER A 186 -2.59 1.81 -9.36
C SER A 186 -3.97 1.54 -8.75
N LEU A 187 -4.64 2.60 -8.29
CA LEU A 187 -6.01 2.59 -7.75
C LEU A 187 -7.00 3.17 -8.77
N ALA A 188 -6.50 3.85 -9.82
CA ALA A 188 -7.34 4.30 -10.92
C ALA A 188 -7.99 3.06 -11.56
N GLY A 189 -9.33 3.01 -11.55
CA GLY A 189 -10.09 1.87 -12.05
C GLY A 189 -9.75 1.56 -13.51
N ASP A 190 -9.74 0.26 -13.83
CA ASP A 190 -9.79 -0.24 -15.20
C ASP A 190 -11.09 0.22 -15.89
#